data_04bc118718be0a217778675ca66518bb
#
_entry.id   04bc118718be0a217778675ca66518bb
#
_cell.length_a   1.000
_cell.length_b   1.000
_cell.length_c   1.000
_cell.angle_alpha   90.00
_cell.angle_beta   90.00
_cell.angle_gamma   90.00
#
_symmetry.space_group_name_H-M   'P 1'
#
loop_
_entity.id
_entity.type
_entity.pdbx_description
1 polymer ?
#
loop_
_entity_poly.entity_id
_entity_poly.type
_entity_poly.pdbx_seq_one_letter_code
_entity_poly.pdbx_strand_id
1 'polypeptide(L)'
;LVHLPGVSSIRVLPEVLASQVAAGEVVERPASVVKELVENSLDAGAGEVLVEIRRGGAALIRVADDGGGMTRDDALMALERHATSKLREVGDLRKIRTLGFRGEAVPSIASVSRFRLLTRTADALAGTEIQVEGGKITVTREAGCAPGTLIEARDLFFNIPARRKFLRTETTESAHVEHQLRLHALAAVGVRFRFRKDEREVFDLPAGMARRDRVRWMLGTRLGGELIDVPETAGRGLSVGGFLLPGGHARKGRRHLCVFLNGRPVDDPAISRGLVEGFGGGLADGLHPTAWLWMDIDPELVDVNVHPAKREIRLHRPHDVRETVARAVAAGLDAVRRTSAPVARPAEPPENAAAPSAMPPPVRDTGP
;
A
#
# COMPACT_ATOMS: atom_id res chain seq x y z
N LEU A 1 -35.26 -11.59 34.90
CA LEU A 1 -34.55 -12.75 34.33
C LEU A 1 -34.57 -13.84 35.40
N VAL A 2 -35.45 -14.83 35.24
CA VAL A 2 -35.54 -16.01 36.13
C VAL A 2 -34.34 -16.91 35.79
N HIS A 3 -33.43 -17.05 36.75
CA HIS A 3 -32.28 -17.96 36.65
C HIS A 3 -32.82 -19.39 36.86
N LEU A 4 -32.93 -20.17 35.80
CA LEU A 4 -33.23 -21.60 35.90
C LEU A 4 -31.95 -22.34 36.32
N PRO A 5 -31.95 -23.06 37.43
CA PRO A 5 -30.78 -23.84 37.85
C PRO A 5 -30.61 -25.06 36.94
N GLY A 6 -29.42 -25.18 36.35
CA GLY A 6 -28.99 -26.38 35.62
C GLY A 6 -28.67 -26.23 34.14
N VAL A 7 -28.78 -25.05 33.54
CA VAL A 7 -28.36 -24.84 32.14
C VAL A 7 -27.08 -24.00 32.12
N SER A 8 -26.00 -24.56 31.60
CA SER A 8 -24.74 -23.82 31.38
C SER A 8 -25.03 -22.58 30.52
N SER A 9 -24.64 -21.40 31.02
CA SER A 9 -24.76 -20.13 30.25
C SER A 9 -23.77 -20.05 29.08
N ILE A 10 -22.74 -20.88 29.09
CA ILE A 10 -21.71 -20.96 28.06
C ILE A 10 -22.04 -22.13 27.13
N ARG A 11 -22.10 -21.86 25.81
CA ARG A 11 -22.36 -22.86 24.78
C ARG A 11 -21.35 -22.75 23.68
N VAL A 12 -20.95 -23.89 23.10
CA VAL A 12 -20.17 -23.93 21.86
C VAL A 12 -21.05 -23.40 20.73
N LEU A 13 -20.55 -22.41 19.99
CA LEU A 13 -21.27 -21.88 18.84
C LEU A 13 -21.30 -22.92 17.71
N PRO A 14 -22.40 -23.01 16.95
CA PRO A 14 -22.39 -23.73 15.69
C PRO A 14 -21.28 -23.22 14.78
N GLU A 15 -20.62 -24.08 14.04
CA GLU A 15 -19.44 -23.80 13.23
C GLU A 15 -19.64 -22.61 12.26
N VAL A 16 -20.81 -22.57 11.59
CA VAL A 16 -21.17 -21.47 10.68
C VAL A 16 -21.24 -20.13 11.45
N LEU A 17 -21.84 -20.12 12.65
CA LEU A 17 -21.94 -18.91 13.45
C LEU A 17 -20.56 -18.49 14.01
N ALA A 18 -19.77 -19.44 14.48
CA ALA A 18 -18.38 -19.20 14.89
C ALA A 18 -17.56 -18.60 13.73
N SER A 19 -17.78 -19.12 12.51
CA SER A 19 -17.15 -18.61 11.28
C SER A 19 -17.57 -17.18 10.96
N GLN A 20 -18.84 -16.84 11.08
CA GLN A 20 -19.36 -15.49 10.87
C GLN A 20 -18.86 -14.48 11.92
N VAL A 21 -18.72 -14.90 13.17
CA VAL A 21 -18.18 -14.05 14.25
C VAL A 21 -16.69 -13.77 13.99
N ALA A 22 -15.90 -14.81 13.75
CA ALA A 22 -14.46 -14.65 13.46
C ALA A 22 -14.18 -13.93 12.13
N ALA A 23 -15.02 -14.14 11.10
CA ALA A 23 -14.94 -13.35 9.88
C ALA A 23 -15.03 -11.85 10.15
N GLY A 24 -15.59 -11.45 11.28
CA GLY A 24 -15.69 -10.08 11.69
C GLY A 24 -14.40 -9.37 12.02
N GLU A 25 -13.43 -10.10 12.42
CA GLU A 25 -12.10 -9.57 12.73
C GLU A 25 -11.23 -9.45 11.48
N VAL A 26 -11.52 -10.25 10.44
CA VAL A 26 -10.76 -10.29 9.20
C VAL A 26 -11.43 -9.45 8.10
N VAL A 27 -12.76 -9.53 7.98
CA VAL A 27 -13.55 -8.89 6.93
C VAL A 27 -14.46 -7.83 7.53
N GLU A 28 -13.96 -6.60 7.64
CA GLU A 28 -14.75 -5.46 8.12
C GLU A 28 -15.54 -4.77 7.01
N ARG A 29 -14.96 -4.69 5.81
CA ARG A 29 -15.48 -3.95 4.66
C ARG A 29 -14.93 -4.47 3.33
N PRO A 30 -15.46 -4.02 2.18
CA PRO A 30 -14.96 -4.42 0.85
C PRO A 30 -13.46 -4.23 0.66
N ALA A 31 -12.89 -3.13 1.15
CA ALA A 31 -11.45 -2.87 1.05
C ALA A 31 -10.59 -3.91 1.79
N SER A 32 -11.09 -4.50 2.90
CA SER A 32 -10.40 -5.58 3.61
C SER A 32 -10.37 -6.86 2.77
N VAL A 33 -11.48 -7.19 2.11
CA VAL A 33 -11.56 -8.34 1.19
C VAL A 33 -10.56 -8.18 0.05
N VAL A 34 -10.58 -7.02 -0.64
CA VAL A 34 -9.67 -6.74 -1.75
C VAL A 34 -8.21 -6.81 -1.29
N LYS A 35 -7.89 -6.25 -0.13
CA LYS A 35 -6.54 -6.31 0.45
C LYS A 35 -6.05 -7.75 0.59
N GLU A 36 -6.82 -8.60 1.28
CA GLU A 36 -6.41 -9.99 1.53
C GLU A 36 -6.29 -10.80 0.25
N LEU A 37 -7.21 -10.61 -0.72
CA LEU A 37 -7.15 -11.32 -2.00
C LEU A 37 -5.96 -10.87 -2.86
N VAL A 38 -5.69 -9.57 -2.94
CA VAL A 38 -4.53 -9.03 -3.66
C VAL A 38 -3.22 -9.48 -3.01
N GLU A 39 -3.13 -9.48 -1.68
CA GLU A 39 -1.95 -10.02 -0.98
C GLU A 39 -1.73 -11.51 -1.28
N ASN A 40 -2.81 -12.30 -1.41
CA ASN A 40 -2.69 -13.69 -1.81
C ASN A 40 -2.22 -13.84 -3.27
N SER A 41 -2.71 -13.01 -4.19
CA SER A 41 -2.25 -13.00 -5.59
C SER A 41 -0.76 -12.66 -5.69
N LEU A 42 -0.29 -11.64 -4.94
CA LEU A 42 1.13 -11.27 -4.88
C LEU A 42 1.99 -12.41 -4.30
N ASP A 43 1.53 -13.05 -3.22
CA ASP A 43 2.21 -14.19 -2.61
C ASP A 43 2.24 -15.42 -3.53
N ALA A 44 1.28 -15.56 -4.45
CA ALA A 44 1.24 -16.59 -5.49
C ALA A 44 2.15 -16.28 -6.69
N GLY A 45 2.90 -15.17 -6.65
CA GLY A 45 3.83 -14.77 -7.71
C GLY A 45 3.15 -14.21 -8.96
N ALA A 46 1.98 -13.61 -8.82
CA ALA A 46 1.27 -13.01 -9.95
C ALA A 46 2.08 -11.93 -10.66
N GLY A 47 2.08 -11.96 -11.98
CA GLY A 47 2.58 -10.88 -12.85
C GLY A 47 1.50 -9.85 -13.21
N GLU A 48 0.24 -10.24 -13.15
CA GLU A 48 -0.92 -9.36 -13.35
C GLU A 48 -1.99 -9.62 -12.27
N VAL A 49 -2.58 -8.54 -11.74
CA VAL A 49 -3.73 -8.58 -10.83
C VAL A 49 -4.82 -7.67 -11.39
N LEU A 50 -5.99 -8.26 -11.70
CA LEU A 50 -7.20 -7.54 -12.09
C LEU A 50 -8.19 -7.54 -10.93
N VAL A 51 -8.61 -6.35 -10.50
CA VAL A 51 -9.69 -6.19 -9.51
C VAL A 51 -10.88 -5.51 -10.15
N GLU A 52 -12.06 -6.08 -9.95
CA GLU A 52 -13.33 -5.50 -10.36
C GLU A 52 -14.27 -5.42 -9.16
N ILE A 53 -14.92 -4.26 -8.98
CA ILE A 53 -15.96 -4.09 -7.97
C ILE A 53 -17.24 -3.53 -8.57
N ARG A 54 -18.39 -3.88 -7.94
CA ARG A 54 -19.69 -3.28 -8.25
C ARG A 54 -20.34 -2.81 -6.96
N ARG A 55 -20.99 -1.64 -7.02
CA ARG A 55 -21.68 -1.02 -5.89
C ARG A 55 -20.78 -0.91 -4.65
N GLY A 56 -19.58 -0.33 -4.84
CA GLY A 56 -18.60 -0.18 -3.75
C GLY A 56 -18.00 -1.49 -3.23
N GLY A 57 -18.19 -2.60 -3.93
CA GLY A 57 -17.78 -3.94 -3.51
C GLY A 57 -18.86 -4.71 -2.74
N ALA A 58 -20.00 -4.10 -2.44
CA ALA A 58 -21.10 -4.79 -1.74
C ALA A 58 -21.80 -5.83 -2.63
N ALA A 59 -21.96 -5.55 -3.95
CA ALA A 59 -22.58 -6.48 -4.88
C ALA A 59 -21.59 -7.46 -5.50
N LEU A 60 -20.38 -7.02 -5.80
CA LEU A 60 -19.32 -7.85 -6.37
C LEU A 60 -17.95 -7.33 -5.97
N ILE A 61 -17.09 -8.23 -5.56
CA ILE A 61 -15.64 -8.10 -5.57
C ILE A 61 -15.13 -9.29 -6.38
N ARG A 62 -14.36 -9.01 -7.44
CA ARG A 62 -13.68 -10.01 -8.24
C ARG A 62 -12.20 -9.68 -8.26
N VAL A 63 -11.37 -10.65 -7.94
CA VAL A 63 -9.91 -10.57 -8.06
C VAL A 63 -9.46 -11.74 -8.92
N ALA A 64 -8.74 -11.44 -10.00
CA ALA A 64 -8.15 -12.42 -10.89
C ALA A 64 -6.65 -12.16 -11.01
N ASP A 65 -5.86 -13.23 -11.00
CA ASP A 65 -4.43 -13.21 -11.14
C ASP A 65 -3.92 -14.33 -12.06
N ASP A 66 -2.72 -14.16 -12.56
CA ASP A 66 -1.96 -15.13 -13.37
C ASP A 66 -0.86 -15.82 -12.55
N GLY A 67 -1.00 -15.89 -11.24
CA GLY A 67 -0.06 -16.55 -10.34
C GLY A 67 -0.02 -18.07 -10.48
N GLY A 68 0.63 -18.74 -9.53
CA GLY A 68 0.84 -20.20 -9.58
C GLY A 68 -0.43 -21.06 -9.62
N GLY A 69 -1.58 -20.51 -9.25
CA GLY A 69 -2.83 -21.26 -9.13
C GLY A 69 -2.80 -22.27 -7.99
N MET A 70 -3.82 -23.13 -7.94
CA MET A 70 -3.97 -24.18 -6.92
C MET A 70 -4.38 -25.50 -7.57
N THR A 71 -3.92 -26.61 -7.00
CA THR A 71 -4.48 -27.94 -7.27
C THR A 71 -5.90 -28.01 -6.70
N ARG A 72 -6.66 -29.05 -7.06
CA ARG A 72 -8.01 -29.27 -6.50
C ARG A 72 -7.98 -29.39 -4.97
N ASP A 73 -7.01 -30.12 -4.45
CA ASP A 73 -6.88 -30.36 -3.01
C ASP A 73 -6.47 -29.09 -2.28
N ASP A 74 -5.51 -28.32 -2.82
CA ASP A 74 -5.14 -27.02 -2.26
C ASP A 74 -6.31 -26.03 -2.28
N ALA A 75 -7.12 -26.03 -3.35
CA ALA A 75 -8.29 -25.15 -3.46
C ALA A 75 -9.38 -25.49 -2.42
N LEU A 76 -9.57 -26.77 -2.10
CA LEU A 76 -10.44 -27.20 -1.01
C LEU A 76 -9.84 -26.84 0.35
N MET A 77 -8.54 -27.11 0.56
CA MET A 77 -7.82 -26.74 1.79
C MET A 77 -7.80 -25.24 2.04
N ALA A 78 -7.77 -24.41 0.99
CA ALA A 78 -7.80 -22.95 1.13
C ALA A 78 -9.13 -22.43 1.71
N LEU A 79 -10.19 -23.24 1.73
CA LEU A 79 -11.48 -22.93 2.37
C LEU A 79 -11.55 -23.40 3.82
N GLU A 80 -10.60 -24.24 4.24
CA GLU A 80 -10.50 -24.69 5.63
C GLU A 80 -9.80 -23.61 6.50
N ARG A 81 -10.24 -23.52 7.75
CA ARG A 81 -9.63 -22.62 8.71
C ARG A 81 -8.28 -23.14 9.17
N HIS A 82 -7.36 -22.21 9.42
CA HIS A 82 -6.01 -22.50 9.88
C HIS A 82 -5.18 -23.30 8.87
N ALA A 83 -5.65 -23.47 7.63
CA ALA A 83 -4.89 -24.07 6.55
C ALA A 83 -4.08 -22.98 5.83
N THR A 84 -2.76 -23.12 5.82
CA THR A 84 -1.85 -22.18 5.16
C THR A 84 -0.64 -22.91 4.59
N SER A 85 -0.25 -22.54 3.38
CA SER A 85 0.99 -22.98 2.75
C SER A 85 2.21 -22.15 3.21
N LYS A 86 1.99 -21.08 3.97
CA LYS A 86 2.96 -20.01 4.22
C LYS A 86 3.70 -20.14 5.55
N LEU A 87 3.20 -20.97 6.47
CA LEU A 87 3.82 -21.27 7.76
C LEU A 87 3.85 -22.77 7.97
N ARG A 88 4.98 -23.32 8.40
CA ARG A 88 5.16 -24.75 8.74
C ARG A 88 5.58 -24.96 10.19
N GLU A 89 6.35 -24.00 10.74
CA GLU A 89 6.91 -24.08 12.07
C GLU A 89 6.72 -22.75 12.83
N VAL A 90 6.77 -22.82 14.16
CA VAL A 90 6.68 -21.64 15.03
C VAL A 90 7.80 -20.63 14.74
N GLY A 91 8.98 -21.11 14.28
CA GLY A 91 10.10 -20.26 13.88
C GLY A 91 9.80 -19.35 12.69
N ASP A 92 8.89 -19.77 11.78
CA ASP A 92 8.50 -19.00 10.59
C ASP A 92 7.78 -17.70 10.96
N LEU A 93 7.12 -17.66 12.13
CA LEU A 93 6.46 -16.45 12.64
C LEU A 93 7.42 -15.27 12.85
N ARG A 94 8.72 -15.55 13.06
CA ARG A 94 9.74 -14.50 13.23
C ARG A 94 10.34 -14.02 11.90
N LYS A 95 10.12 -14.77 10.80
CA LYS A 95 10.72 -14.50 9.49
C LYS A 95 9.68 -14.38 8.38
N ILE A 96 8.49 -13.85 8.72
CA ILE A 96 7.39 -13.72 7.77
C ILE A 96 7.80 -12.83 6.59
N ARG A 97 7.99 -13.43 5.41
CA ARG A 97 8.26 -12.72 4.14
C ARG A 97 7.00 -12.55 3.30
N THR A 98 6.00 -13.43 3.47
CA THR A 98 4.72 -13.38 2.74
C THR A 98 3.81 -12.29 3.29
N LEU A 99 2.99 -11.67 2.45
CA LEU A 99 2.02 -10.64 2.85
C LEU A 99 0.89 -11.22 3.69
N GLY A 100 0.38 -12.42 3.36
CA GLY A 100 -0.58 -13.20 4.15
C GLY A 100 0.11 -14.35 4.88
N PHE A 101 -0.43 -14.82 6.02
CA PHE A 101 0.11 -15.98 6.75
C PHE A 101 -0.89 -16.74 7.63
N ARG A 102 -2.09 -16.20 7.90
CA ARG A 102 -3.00 -16.76 8.92
C ARG A 102 -3.89 -17.90 8.43
N GLY A 103 -4.07 -18.10 7.13
CA GLY A 103 -4.97 -19.12 6.59
C GLY A 103 -6.45 -18.90 6.91
N GLU A 104 -6.87 -17.67 7.17
CA GLU A 104 -8.25 -17.35 7.61
C GLU A 104 -9.01 -16.43 6.66
N ALA A 105 -8.31 -15.78 5.71
CA ALA A 105 -8.92 -14.78 4.85
C ALA A 105 -9.97 -15.39 3.91
N VAL A 106 -9.60 -16.42 3.15
CA VAL A 106 -10.48 -17.07 2.18
C VAL A 106 -11.71 -17.69 2.84
N PRO A 107 -11.60 -18.54 3.90
CA PRO A 107 -12.76 -19.09 4.58
C PRO A 107 -13.64 -18.01 5.22
N SER A 108 -13.06 -16.93 5.75
CA SER A 108 -13.82 -15.81 6.30
C SER A 108 -14.64 -15.09 5.23
N ILE A 109 -14.05 -14.80 4.06
CA ILE A 109 -14.75 -14.17 2.93
C ILE A 109 -15.88 -15.08 2.43
N ALA A 110 -15.61 -16.39 2.27
CA ALA A 110 -16.58 -17.37 1.81
C ALA A 110 -17.77 -17.52 2.79
N SER A 111 -17.54 -17.36 4.11
CA SER A 111 -18.59 -17.48 5.11
C SER A 111 -19.59 -16.30 5.12
N VAL A 112 -19.21 -15.14 4.54
CA VAL A 112 -20.03 -13.92 4.55
C VAL A 112 -20.45 -13.42 3.17
N SER A 113 -20.27 -14.25 2.14
CA SER A 113 -20.59 -13.91 0.74
C SER A 113 -21.12 -15.12 -0.03
N ARG A 114 -21.63 -14.90 -1.24
CA ARG A 114 -21.75 -15.90 -2.27
C ARG A 114 -20.41 -15.94 -3.00
N PHE A 115 -19.62 -16.92 -2.63
CA PHE A 115 -18.22 -17.03 -3.00
C PHE A 115 -18.03 -18.01 -4.16
N ARG A 116 -17.13 -17.65 -5.09
CA ARG A 116 -16.70 -18.52 -6.19
C ARG A 116 -15.19 -18.45 -6.31
N LEU A 117 -14.57 -19.61 -6.31
CA LEU A 117 -13.15 -19.81 -6.59
C LEU A 117 -13.03 -20.59 -7.89
N LEU A 118 -12.19 -20.11 -8.80
CA LEU A 118 -11.81 -20.78 -10.03
C LEU A 118 -10.30 -20.70 -10.16
N THR A 119 -9.61 -21.84 -10.22
CA THR A 119 -8.15 -21.86 -10.19
C THR A 119 -7.59 -23.03 -10.99
N ARG A 120 -6.37 -22.85 -11.52
CA ARG A 120 -5.64 -23.87 -12.26
C ARG A 120 -4.13 -23.62 -12.15
N THR A 121 -3.36 -24.68 -11.91
CA THR A 121 -1.90 -24.65 -12.05
C THR A 121 -1.49 -24.71 -13.52
N ALA A 122 -0.29 -24.25 -13.86
CA ALA A 122 0.15 -24.16 -15.25
C ALA A 122 0.25 -25.52 -15.96
N ASP A 123 0.56 -26.57 -15.22
CA ASP A 123 0.73 -27.96 -15.67
C ASP A 123 -0.58 -28.76 -15.74
N ALA A 124 -1.66 -28.29 -15.11
CA ALA A 124 -2.94 -28.97 -15.13
C ALA A 124 -3.72 -28.71 -16.43
N LEU A 125 -4.41 -29.75 -16.96
CA LEU A 125 -5.25 -29.65 -18.15
C LEU A 125 -6.59 -28.93 -17.89
N ALA A 126 -7.16 -29.15 -16.69
CA ALA A 126 -8.41 -28.54 -16.27
C ALA A 126 -8.22 -27.83 -14.93
N GLY A 127 -8.98 -26.77 -14.72
CA GLY A 127 -9.05 -26.06 -13.43
C GLY A 127 -10.15 -26.61 -12.54
N THR A 128 -10.21 -26.10 -11.33
CA THR A 128 -11.20 -26.42 -10.32
C THR A 128 -12.08 -25.21 -10.04
N GLU A 129 -13.39 -25.40 -10.11
CA GLU A 129 -14.39 -24.43 -9.67
C GLU A 129 -15.03 -24.90 -8.37
N ILE A 130 -15.01 -24.02 -7.34
CA ILE A 130 -15.70 -24.24 -6.08
C ILE A 130 -16.64 -23.06 -5.83
N GLN A 131 -17.90 -23.36 -5.48
CA GLN A 131 -18.87 -22.35 -5.06
C GLN A 131 -19.25 -22.60 -3.61
N VAL A 132 -19.33 -21.49 -2.86
CA VAL A 132 -19.66 -21.52 -1.44
C VAL A 132 -20.75 -20.48 -1.18
N GLU A 133 -21.77 -20.84 -0.43
CA GLU A 133 -22.80 -19.91 0.00
C GLU A 133 -22.86 -19.87 1.55
N GLY A 134 -22.49 -18.73 2.11
CA GLY A 134 -22.50 -18.54 3.57
C GLY A 134 -21.64 -19.54 4.34
N GLY A 135 -20.52 -20.01 3.77
CA GLY A 135 -19.60 -20.97 4.36
C GLY A 135 -19.89 -22.44 4.03
N LYS A 136 -20.94 -22.75 3.24
CA LYS A 136 -21.22 -24.12 2.79
C LYS A 136 -20.83 -24.30 1.33
N ILE A 137 -20.00 -25.28 1.03
CA ILE A 137 -19.66 -25.66 -0.34
C ILE A 137 -20.93 -26.20 -1.02
N THR A 138 -21.30 -25.60 -2.15
CA THR A 138 -22.48 -25.97 -2.95
C THR A 138 -22.12 -26.65 -4.25
N VAL A 139 -20.95 -26.30 -4.81
CA VAL A 139 -20.46 -26.89 -6.09
C VAL A 139 -18.95 -27.11 -5.96
N THR A 140 -18.51 -28.27 -6.44
CA THR A 140 -17.09 -28.56 -6.72
C THR A 140 -17.04 -29.33 -8.02
N ARG A 141 -16.41 -28.75 -9.05
CA ARG A 141 -16.33 -29.40 -10.38
C ARG A 141 -15.06 -28.97 -11.12
N GLU A 142 -14.72 -29.73 -12.14
CA GLU A 142 -13.73 -29.29 -13.12
C GLU A 142 -14.31 -28.17 -14.00
N ALA A 143 -13.45 -27.22 -14.36
CA ALA A 143 -13.81 -26.09 -15.20
C ALA A 143 -12.64 -25.63 -16.06
N GLY A 144 -12.93 -25.15 -17.26
CA GLY A 144 -11.93 -24.51 -18.12
C GLY A 144 -11.59 -23.11 -17.61
N CYS A 145 -10.30 -22.85 -17.37
CA CYS A 145 -9.78 -21.51 -17.07
C CYS A 145 -8.32 -21.37 -17.47
N ALA A 146 -7.84 -20.15 -17.54
CA ALA A 146 -6.41 -19.86 -17.64
C ALA A 146 -5.66 -20.27 -16.35
N PRO A 147 -4.35 -20.52 -16.40
CA PRO A 147 -3.53 -20.65 -15.19
C PRO A 147 -3.68 -19.41 -14.29
N GLY A 148 -3.62 -19.62 -12.97
CA GLY A 148 -3.83 -18.57 -11.97
C GLY A 148 -5.09 -18.78 -11.15
N THR A 149 -5.57 -17.71 -10.51
CA THR A 149 -6.73 -17.78 -9.62
C THR A 149 -7.71 -16.64 -9.88
N LEU A 150 -9.01 -16.98 -9.90
CA LEU A 150 -10.10 -16.01 -9.91
C LEU A 150 -10.98 -16.26 -8.70
N ILE A 151 -11.18 -15.24 -7.89
CA ILE A 151 -12.10 -15.24 -6.75
C ILE A 151 -13.18 -14.19 -6.96
N GLU A 152 -14.44 -14.58 -6.77
CA GLU A 152 -15.59 -13.69 -6.71
C GLU A 152 -16.24 -13.78 -5.33
N ALA A 153 -16.44 -12.66 -4.67
CA ALA A 153 -17.29 -12.50 -3.50
C ALA A 153 -18.47 -11.63 -3.89
N ARG A 154 -19.66 -12.24 -3.98
CA ARG A 154 -20.91 -11.56 -4.34
C ARG A 154 -21.77 -11.36 -3.10
N ASP A 155 -22.57 -10.30 -3.10
CA ASP A 155 -23.53 -9.98 -2.04
C ASP A 155 -22.90 -10.00 -0.64
N LEU A 156 -21.79 -9.28 -0.48
CA LEU A 156 -21.03 -9.25 0.78
C LEU A 156 -21.94 -8.94 1.97
N PHE A 157 -21.84 -9.73 3.04
CA PHE A 157 -22.67 -9.68 4.25
C PHE A 157 -24.17 -9.96 4.01
N PHE A 158 -24.53 -10.71 2.96
CA PHE A 158 -25.94 -11.05 2.70
C PHE A 158 -26.60 -11.77 3.89
N ASN A 159 -25.84 -12.58 4.61
CA ASN A 159 -26.25 -13.36 5.78
C ASN A 159 -25.98 -12.68 7.14
N ILE A 160 -25.45 -11.46 7.14
CA ILE A 160 -25.18 -10.66 8.34
C ILE A 160 -25.77 -9.25 8.19
N PRO A 161 -27.10 -9.07 8.29
CA PRO A 161 -27.77 -7.79 8.03
C PRO A 161 -27.23 -6.62 8.88
N ALA A 162 -26.83 -6.87 10.12
CA ALA A 162 -26.25 -5.86 10.98
C ALA A 162 -24.96 -5.26 10.36
N ARG A 163 -24.04 -6.11 9.86
CA ARG A 163 -22.81 -5.63 9.21
C ARG A 163 -23.07 -4.92 7.90
N ARG A 164 -24.01 -5.41 7.09
CA ARG A 164 -24.39 -4.77 5.84
C ARG A 164 -24.87 -3.33 6.07
N LYS A 165 -25.57 -3.05 7.18
CA LYS A 165 -26.00 -1.70 7.60
C LYS A 165 -24.84 -0.77 7.99
N PHE A 166 -23.71 -1.31 8.43
CA PHE A 166 -22.53 -0.52 8.80
C PHE A 166 -21.64 -0.13 7.59
N LEU A 167 -21.88 -0.69 6.42
CA LEU A 167 -21.19 -0.24 5.20
C LEU A 167 -21.51 1.23 4.94
N ARG A 168 -20.51 1.97 4.51
CA ARG A 168 -20.65 3.37 4.09
C ARG A 168 -21.31 3.43 2.72
N THR A 169 -21.42 4.65 2.16
CA THR A 169 -21.93 4.83 0.80
C THR A 169 -21.03 4.09 -0.22
N GLU A 170 -21.62 3.68 -1.34
CA GLU A 170 -20.90 2.99 -2.43
C GLU A 170 -19.67 3.78 -2.90
N THR A 171 -19.79 5.11 -2.96
CA THR A 171 -18.68 6.01 -3.30
C THR A 171 -17.56 5.95 -2.26
N THR A 172 -17.90 5.94 -0.97
CA THR A 172 -16.90 5.87 0.12
C THR A 172 -16.21 4.52 0.14
N GLU A 173 -16.95 3.41 0.00
CA GLU A 173 -16.35 2.07 -0.04
C GLU A 173 -15.48 1.89 -1.28
N SER A 174 -15.91 2.38 -2.45
CA SER A 174 -15.09 2.40 -3.67
C SER A 174 -13.77 3.15 -3.47
N ALA A 175 -13.80 4.30 -2.80
CA ALA A 175 -12.60 5.10 -2.53
C ALA A 175 -11.64 4.37 -1.58
N HIS A 176 -12.15 3.60 -0.61
CA HIS A 176 -11.33 2.75 0.25
C HIS A 176 -10.67 1.59 -0.53
N VAL A 177 -11.41 0.93 -1.42
CA VAL A 177 -10.86 -0.11 -2.28
C VAL A 177 -9.79 0.45 -3.20
N GLU A 178 -10.06 1.55 -3.88
CA GLU A 178 -9.10 2.19 -4.78
C GLU A 178 -7.82 2.61 -4.04
N HIS A 179 -7.95 3.23 -2.87
CA HIS A 179 -6.79 3.58 -2.03
C HIS A 179 -5.94 2.36 -1.68
N GLN A 180 -6.59 1.25 -1.29
CA GLN A 180 -5.89 0.01 -0.95
C GLN A 180 -5.13 -0.56 -2.15
N LEU A 181 -5.75 -0.56 -3.34
CA LEU A 181 -5.10 -1.03 -4.58
C LEU A 181 -3.93 -0.15 -4.99
N ARG A 182 -4.06 1.18 -4.86
CA ARG A 182 -2.96 2.12 -5.13
C ARG A 182 -1.75 1.84 -4.24
N LEU A 183 -1.96 1.52 -2.96
CA LEU A 183 -0.87 1.13 -2.05
C LEU A 183 -0.15 -0.14 -2.53
N HIS A 184 -0.91 -1.20 -2.90
CA HIS A 184 -0.29 -2.43 -3.39
C HIS A 184 0.42 -2.23 -4.74
N ALA A 185 -0.16 -1.44 -5.64
CA ALA A 185 0.47 -1.11 -6.91
C ALA A 185 1.78 -0.32 -6.74
N LEU A 186 1.89 0.53 -5.71
CA LEU A 186 3.14 1.22 -5.38
C LEU A 186 4.16 0.29 -4.73
N ALA A 187 3.71 -0.67 -3.91
CA ALA A 187 4.59 -1.64 -3.27
C ALA A 187 5.18 -2.63 -4.29
N ALA A 188 4.36 -3.15 -5.21
CA ALA A 188 4.70 -4.23 -6.14
C ALA A 188 4.84 -3.71 -7.58
N VAL A 189 5.90 -2.95 -7.88
CA VAL A 189 6.11 -2.33 -9.20
C VAL A 189 6.34 -3.35 -10.33
N GLY A 190 6.77 -4.57 -10.01
CA GLY A 190 6.94 -5.67 -10.96
C GLY A 190 5.63 -6.28 -11.45
N VAL A 191 4.50 -5.92 -10.85
CA VAL A 191 3.18 -6.48 -11.15
C VAL A 191 2.32 -5.45 -11.87
N ARG A 192 1.59 -5.90 -12.89
CA ARG A 192 0.55 -5.10 -13.54
C ARG A 192 -0.68 -5.06 -12.68
N PHE A 193 -1.24 -3.86 -12.41
CA PHE A 193 -2.48 -3.69 -11.68
C PHE A 193 -3.55 -3.06 -12.54
N ARG A 194 -4.69 -3.74 -12.65
CA ARG A 194 -5.88 -3.24 -13.34
C ARG A 194 -7.03 -3.12 -12.37
N PHE A 195 -7.71 -2.00 -12.41
CA PHE A 195 -8.88 -1.77 -11.56
C PHE A 195 -10.08 -1.31 -12.37
N ARG A 196 -11.20 -2.03 -12.19
CA ARG A 196 -12.49 -1.72 -12.80
C ARG A 196 -13.53 -1.48 -11.72
N LYS A 197 -14.32 -0.45 -11.92
CA LYS A 197 -15.44 -0.08 -11.04
C LYS A 197 -16.70 0.09 -11.88
N ASP A 198 -17.76 -0.66 -11.54
CA ASP A 198 -19.05 -0.58 -12.22
C ASP A 198 -18.86 -0.65 -13.75
N GLU A 199 -18.10 -1.66 -14.22
CA GLU A 199 -17.73 -1.95 -15.61
C GLU A 199 -16.81 -0.92 -16.30
N ARG A 200 -16.44 0.15 -15.64
CA ARG A 200 -15.50 1.15 -16.16
C ARG A 200 -14.10 0.90 -15.63
N GLU A 201 -13.14 1.03 -16.52
CA GLU A 201 -11.73 1.00 -16.12
C GLU A 201 -11.38 2.30 -15.39
N VAL A 202 -10.82 2.16 -14.17
CA VAL A 202 -10.37 3.29 -13.34
C VAL A 202 -8.88 3.51 -13.57
N PHE A 203 -8.11 2.42 -13.63
CA PHE A 203 -6.70 2.48 -13.99
C PHE A 203 -6.16 1.14 -14.52
N ASP A 204 -5.11 1.25 -15.31
CA ASP A 204 -4.24 0.16 -15.78
C ASP A 204 -2.78 0.61 -15.60
N LEU A 205 -2.06 -0.01 -14.68
CA LEU A 205 -0.67 0.28 -14.35
C LEU A 205 0.21 -0.87 -14.81
N PRO A 206 1.01 -0.70 -15.86
CA PRO A 206 1.88 -1.74 -16.40
C PRO A 206 2.89 -2.28 -15.39
N ALA A 207 3.27 -3.55 -15.53
CA ALA A 207 4.40 -4.12 -14.83
C ALA A 207 5.71 -3.41 -15.21
N GLY A 208 6.66 -3.30 -14.28
CA GLY A 208 7.96 -2.67 -14.53
C GLY A 208 7.96 -1.15 -14.60
N MET A 209 6.81 -0.49 -14.48
CA MET A 209 6.73 0.96 -14.40
C MET A 209 7.50 1.45 -13.17
N ALA A 210 8.45 2.39 -13.36
CA ALA A 210 9.28 2.88 -12.26
C ALA A 210 8.46 3.49 -11.13
N ARG A 211 8.92 3.36 -9.89
CA ARG A 211 8.24 3.93 -8.69
C ARG A 211 7.88 5.39 -8.87
N ARG A 212 8.80 6.21 -9.42
CA ARG A 212 8.58 7.63 -9.68
C ARG A 212 7.42 7.87 -10.64
N ASP A 213 7.33 7.10 -11.70
CA ASP A 213 6.31 7.26 -12.73
C ASP A 213 4.94 6.79 -12.21
N ARG A 214 4.88 5.73 -11.39
CA ARG A 214 3.65 5.32 -10.69
C ARG A 214 3.15 6.41 -9.74
N VAL A 215 4.05 7.03 -8.96
CA VAL A 215 3.68 8.14 -8.08
C VAL A 215 3.20 9.35 -8.91
N ARG A 216 3.91 9.70 -9.97
CA ARG A 216 3.50 10.79 -10.89
C ARG A 216 2.13 10.53 -11.49
N TRP A 217 1.89 9.31 -11.93
CA TRP A 217 0.59 8.94 -12.46
C TRP A 217 -0.54 9.12 -11.42
N MET A 218 -0.29 8.73 -10.17
CA MET A 218 -1.27 8.89 -9.08
C MET A 218 -1.53 10.34 -8.69
N LEU A 219 -0.54 11.21 -8.83
CA LEU A 219 -0.63 12.65 -8.54
C LEU A 219 -1.29 13.44 -9.68
N GLY A 220 -1.25 12.90 -10.91
CA GLY A 220 -1.61 13.63 -12.11
C GLY A 220 -0.51 14.61 -12.57
N THR A 221 -0.68 15.18 -13.74
CA THR A 221 0.36 15.98 -14.43
C THR A 221 0.81 17.20 -13.63
N ARG A 222 -0.09 17.88 -12.94
CA ARG A 222 0.20 19.11 -12.20
C ARG A 222 1.16 18.86 -11.03
N LEU A 223 0.83 17.93 -10.13
CA LEU A 223 1.63 17.68 -8.93
C LEU A 223 2.82 16.75 -9.20
N GLY A 224 2.76 15.93 -10.26
CA GLY A 224 3.85 15.04 -10.61
C GLY A 224 5.14 15.75 -11.01
N GLY A 225 5.06 17.03 -11.45
CA GLY A 225 6.23 17.87 -11.74
C GLY A 225 6.93 18.40 -10.49
N GLU A 226 6.23 18.47 -9.35
CA GLU A 226 6.78 19.00 -8.08
C GLU A 226 7.41 17.92 -7.19
N LEU A 227 7.52 16.70 -7.70
CA LEU A 227 8.01 15.54 -6.93
C LEU A 227 9.51 15.66 -6.64
N ILE A 228 9.85 15.71 -5.35
CA ILE A 228 11.20 15.79 -4.82
C ILE A 228 11.71 14.39 -4.52
N ASP A 229 12.93 14.07 -4.94
CA ASP A 229 13.58 12.81 -4.59
C ASP A 229 14.08 12.82 -3.14
N VAL A 230 13.78 11.77 -2.40
CA VAL A 230 14.41 11.44 -1.13
C VAL A 230 15.52 10.43 -1.45
N PRO A 231 16.79 10.82 -1.34
CA PRO A 231 17.90 9.95 -1.70
C PRO A 231 17.93 8.72 -0.79
N GLU A 232 18.37 7.60 -1.35
CA GLU A 232 18.55 6.39 -0.56
C GLU A 232 19.57 6.65 0.55
N THR A 233 19.12 6.46 1.78
CA THR A 233 19.90 6.76 2.99
C THR A 233 19.93 5.52 3.85
N ALA A 234 21.12 4.99 4.07
CA ALA A 234 21.35 3.86 4.96
C ALA A 234 21.55 4.29 6.41
N GLY A 235 21.13 3.44 7.33
CA GLY A 235 21.32 3.55 8.77
C GLY A 235 21.32 2.14 9.37
N ARG A 236 21.69 2.00 10.60
CA ARG A 236 21.83 0.78 11.43
C ARG A 236 20.85 -0.38 11.12
N GLY A 237 21.07 -1.12 10.02
CA GLY A 237 20.24 -2.23 9.59
C GLY A 237 18.94 -1.81 8.87
N LEU A 238 18.87 -0.58 8.37
CA LEU A 238 17.76 -0.12 7.54
C LEU A 238 18.25 0.79 6.40
N SER A 239 17.50 0.85 5.32
CA SER A 239 17.62 1.86 4.29
C SER A 239 16.26 2.52 4.03
N VAL A 240 16.26 3.77 3.59
CA VAL A 240 15.06 4.52 3.23
C VAL A 240 15.35 5.41 2.04
N GLY A 241 14.40 5.44 1.10
CA GLY A 241 14.42 6.34 -0.06
C GLY A 241 13.01 6.54 -0.58
N GLY A 242 12.83 7.44 -1.53
CA GLY A 242 11.50 7.66 -2.10
C GLY A 242 11.27 9.04 -2.66
N PHE A 243 10.07 9.57 -2.41
CA PHE A 243 9.61 10.84 -2.97
C PHE A 243 8.76 11.61 -1.97
N LEU A 244 8.77 12.93 -2.08
CA LEU A 244 7.88 13.81 -1.33
C LEU A 244 7.42 15.00 -2.17
N LEU A 245 6.38 15.67 -1.72
CA LEU A 245 5.99 16.97 -2.26
C LEU A 245 6.49 18.09 -1.34
N PRO A 246 6.69 19.31 -1.89
CA PRO A 246 7.00 20.49 -1.09
C PRO A 246 6.03 20.71 0.09
N GLY A 247 6.50 21.36 1.16
CA GLY A 247 5.73 21.59 2.38
C GLY A 247 4.38 22.29 2.18
N GLY A 248 4.22 23.07 1.10
CA GLY A 248 2.95 23.68 0.72
C GLY A 248 1.83 22.69 0.38
N HIS A 249 2.15 21.43 0.13
CA HIS A 249 1.21 20.34 -0.12
C HIS A 249 0.90 19.48 1.10
N ALA A 250 1.36 19.89 2.29
CA ALA A 250 1.04 19.21 3.54
C ALA A 250 -0.47 19.25 3.83
N ARG A 251 -0.99 18.20 4.46
CA ARG A 251 -2.43 18.02 4.70
C ARG A 251 -2.70 17.58 6.14
N LYS A 252 -3.92 17.81 6.61
CA LYS A 252 -4.40 17.21 7.86
C LYS A 252 -4.54 15.70 7.69
N GLY A 253 -4.05 14.95 8.67
CA GLY A 253 -4.11 13.48 8.68
C GLY A 253 -3.02 12.83 7.82
N ARG A 254 -2.84 11.49 8.00
CA ARG A 254 -1.72 10.73 7.42
C ARG A 254 -2.05 10.00 6.13
N ARG A 255 -3.22 10.18 5.53
CA ARG A 255 -3.64 9.45 4.31
C ARG A 255 -2.75 9.67 3.10
N HIS A 256 -1.98 10.76 3.09
CA HIS A 256 -1.04 11.11 2.02
C HIS A 256 0.39 10.68 2.31
N LEU A 257 0.58 9.99 3.41
CA LEU A 257 1.84 9.38 3.79
C LEU A 257 1.77 7.89 3.47
N CYS A 258 2.47 7.48 2.44
CA CYS A 258 2.56 6.09 2.00
C CYS A 258 3.94 5.56 2.34
N VAL A 259 4.03 4.66 3.28
CA VAL A 259 5.29 4.02 3.68
C VAL A 259 5.21 2.53 3.38
N PHE A 260 6.24 2.02 2.74
CA PHE A 260 6.38 0.62 2.38
C PHE A 260 7.60 0.05 3.09
N LEU A 261 7.39 -0.83 4.05
CA LEU A 261 8.45 -1.51 4.78
C LEU A 261 8.57 -2.96 4.29
N ASN A 262 9.73 -3.33 3.73
CA ASN A 262 9.94 -4.65 3.14
C ASN A 262 8.80 -5.06 2.18
N GLY A 263 8.33 -4.10 1.34
CA GLY A 263 7.23 -4.30 0.39
C GLY A 263 5.81 -4.23 0.97
N ARG A 264 5.65 -4.00 2.29
CA ARG A 264 4.33 -3.87 2.94
C ARG A 264 3.96 -2.42 3.21
N PRO A 265 2.75 -1.97 2.89
CA PRO A 265 2.28 -0.67 3.34
C PRO A 265 2.06 -0.67 4.86
N VAL A 266 2.72 0.26 5.57
CA VAL A 266 2.68 0.38 7.03
C VAL A 266 2.34 1.80 7.48
N ASP A 267 1.80 1.93 8.70
CA ASP A 267 1.59 3.20 9.39
C ASP A 267 2.27 3.11 10.76
N ASP A 268 3.32 3.92 10.95
CA ASP A 268 4.09 3.91 12.19
C ASP A 268 4.35 5.35 12.68
N PRO A 269 4.15 5.62 13.99
CA PRO A 269 4.37 6.95 14.55
C PRO A 269 5.82 7.45 14.51
N ALA A 270 6.81 6.56 14.61
CA ALA A 270 8.22 6.96 14.57
C ALA A 270 8.61 7.43 13.18
N ILE A 271 8.17 6.71 12.14
CA ILE A 271 8.37 7.09 10.73
C ILE A 271 7.70 8.43 10.45
N SER A 272 6.44 8.60 10.87
CA SER A 272 5.69 9.85 10.68
C SER A 272 6.36 11.04 11.37
N ARG A 273 6.92 10.85 12.56
CA ARG A 273 7.68 11.90 13.27
C ARG A 273 8.98 12.23 12.55
N GLY A 274 9.73 11.21 12.13
CA GLY A 274 10.97 11.42 11.36
C GLY A 274 10.74 12.22 10.08
N LEU A 275 9.63 11.95 9.37
CA LEU A 275 9.24 12.75 8.22
C LEU A 275 9.00 14.22 8.56
N VAL A 276 8.22 14.51 9.59
CA VAL A 276 7.95 15.89 10.02
C VAL A 276 9.24 16.60 10.45
N GLU A 277 10.10 15.91 11.18
CA GLU A 277 11.41 16.45 11.63
C GLU A 277 12.34 16.77 10.46
N GLY A 278 12.37 15.92 9.43
CA GLY A 278 13.18 16.15 8.24
C GLY A 278 12.81 17.44 7.46
N PHE A 279 11.57 17.94 7.64
CA PHE A 279 11.18 19.25 7.10
C PHE A 279 11.75 20.45 7.88
N GLY A 280 12.34 20.24 9.07
CA GLY A 280 13.06 21.29 9.81
C GLY A 280 12.21 22.52 10.13
N GLY A 281 10.93 22.35 10.52
CA GLY A 281 10.01 23.46 10.78
C GLY A 281 9.32 24.04 9.54
N GLY A 282 9.57 23.49 8.35
CA GLY A 282 8.91 23.91 7.09
C GLY A 282 7.47 23.45 6.93
N LEU A 283 6.85 22.88 7.97
CA LEU A 283 5.44 22.46 8.00
C LEU A 283 4.69 23.26 9.06
N ALA A 284 3.46 23.64 8.75
CA ALA A 284 2.57 24.21 9.74
C ALA A 284 2.10 23.15 10.75
N ASP A 285 1.81 23.56 11.98
CA ASP A 285 1.40 22.69 13.07
C ASP A 285 0.18 21.82 12.71
N GLY A 286 0.25 20.55 13.06
CA GLY A 286 -0.80 19.57 12.81
C GLY A 286 -0.96 19.13 11.35
N LEU A 287 -0.08 19.58 10.45
CA LEU A 287 -0.03 19.09 9.07
C LEU A 287 1.01 17.97 8.92
N HIS A 288 0.69 17.03 8.05
CA HIS A 288 1.58 15.94 7.66
C HIS A 288 2.03 16.11 6.20
N PRO A 289 3.29 15.81 5.88
CA PRO A 289 3.79 15.89 4.52
C PRO A 289 3.11 14.84 3.63
N THR A 290 3.07 15.12 2.33
CA THR A 290 2.70 14.14 1.31
C THR A 290 3.98 13.46 0.84
N ALA A 291 4.11 12.17 1.11
CA ALA A 291 5.33 11.43 0.83
C ALA A 291 5.07 9.95 0.52
N TRP A 292 5.99 9.35 -0.24
CA TRP A 292 6.05 7.93 -0.57
C TRP A 292 7.44 7.44 -0.26
N LEU A 293 7.57 6.63 0.79
CA LEU A 293 8.86 6.09 1.24
C LEU A 293 8.89 4.58 1.11
N TRP A 294 9.97 4.06 0.57
CA TRP A 294 10.31 2.65 0.58
C TRP A 294 11.45 2.45 1.56
N MET A 295 11.26 1.50 2.45
CA MET A 295 12.19 1.17 3.51
C MET A 295 12.47 -0.32 3.50
N ASP A 296 13.74 -0.66 3.53
CA ASP A 296 14.19 -2.02 3.76
C ASP A 296 14.83 -2.09 5.15
N ILE A 297 14.32 -2.97 5.99
CA ILE A 297 14.79 -3.17 7.37
C ILE A 297 15.06 -4.64 7.60
N ASP A 298 16.09 -4.92 8.39
CA ASP A 298 16.37 -6.28 8.84
C ASP A 298 15.11 -6.85 9.53
N PRO A 299 14.59 -8.00 9.10
CA PRO A 299 13.42 -8.63 9.72
C PRO A 299 13.53 -8.83 11.23
N GLU A 300 14.74 -8.97 11.77
CA GLU A 300 14.97 -9.11 13.21
C GLU A 300 14.74 -7.80 14.00
N LEU A 301 14.66 -6.65 13.30
CA LEU A 301 14.45 -5.33 13.90
C LEU A 301 12.99 -4.89 13.87
N VAL A 302 12.08 -5.69 13.31
CA VAL A 302 10.67 -5.35 13.20
C VAL A 302 9.77 -6.55 13.48
N ASP A 303 8.73 -6.35 14.30
CA ASP A 303 7.63 -7.30 14.45
C ASP A 303 6.42 -6.79 13.65
N VAL A 304 5.99 -7.58 12.68
CA VAL A 304 4.84 -7.30 11.80
C VAL A 304 3.56 -7.99 12.27
N ASN A 305 3.62 -8.83 13.30
CA ASN A 305 2.48 -9.58 13.83
C ASN A 305 1.85 -8.88 15.04
N VAL A 306 1.58 -7.58 14.94
CA VAL A 306 1.05 -6.79 16.06
C VAL A 306 -0.47 -6.66 16.02
N HIS A 307 -1.06 -6.46 14.84
CA HIS A 307 -2.50 -6.20 14.67
C HIS A 307 -3.10 -7.07 13.55
N PRO A 308 -4.38 -7.52 13.65
CA PRO A 308 -5.04 -8.30 12.60
C PRO A 308 -4.99 -7.64 11.21
N ALA A 309 -5.15 -6.32 11.14
CA ALA A 309 -5.08 -5.56 9.88
C ALA A 309 -3.66 -5.40 9.31
N LYS A 310 -2.61 -5.86 10.03
CA LYS A 310 -1.19 -5.87 9.59
C LYS A 310 -0.63 -4.49 9.15
N ARG A 311 -1.29 -3.39 9.50
CA ARG A 311 -0.81 -2.04 9.22
C ARG A 311 0.11 -1.50 10.30
N GLU A 312 -0.10 -1.94 11.53
CA GLU A 312 0.72 -1.59 12.67
C GLU A 312 1.90 -2.55 12.78
N ILE A 313 3.07 -1.99 12.97
CA ILE A 313 4.32 -2.72 13.18
C ILE A 313 4.91 -2.32 14.53
N ARG A 314 5.76 -3.15 15.08
CA ARG A 314 6.57 -2.80 16.24
C ARG A 314 8.04 -2.78 15.87
N LEU A 315 8.59 -1.58 15.81
CA LEU A 315 10.02 -1.37 15.58
C LEU A 315 10.80 -1.62 16.87
N HIS A 316 11.86 -2.41 16.81
CA HIS A 316 12.74 -2.64 17.98
C HIS A 316 13.60 -1.41 18.27
N ARG A 317 13.94 -0.62 17.24
CA ARG A 317 14.75 0.60 17.35
C ARG A 317 14.06 1.80 16.71
N PRO A 318 12.94 2.28 17.28
CA PRO A 318 12.14 3.36 16.68
C PRO A 318 12.90 4.68 16.57
N HIS A 319 13.89 4.94 17.43
CA HIS A 319 14.72 6.14 17.38
C HIS A 319 15.64 6.13 16.14
N ASP A 320 16.31 5.00 15.85
CA ASP A 320 17.21 4.88 14.71
C ASP A 320 16.43 5.03 13.38
N VAL A 321 15.21 4.48 13.33
CA VAL A 321 14.30 4.63 12.18
C VAL A 321 13.91 6.09 11.98
N ARG A 322 13.46 6.75 13.05
CA ARG A 322 13.07 8.17 13.04
C ARG A 322 14.21 9.07 12.56
N GLU A 323 15.41 8.90 13.11
CA GLU A 323 16.60 9.67 12.74
C GLU A 323 16.99 9.46 11.27
N THR A 324 16.96 8.20 10.79
CA THR A 324 17.33 7.88 9.40
C THR A 324 16.33 8.48 8.42
N VAL A 325 15.03 8.41 8.73
CA VAL A 325 13.98 9.04 7.92
C VAL A 325 14.15 10.56 7.90
N ALA A 326 14.38 11.21 9.05
CA ALA A 326 14.56 12.64 9.13
C ALA A 326 15.76 13.11 8.29
N ARG A 327 16.88 12.40 8.39
CA ARG A 327 18.09 12.69 7.60
C ARG A 327 17.86 12.52 6.09
N ALA A 328 17.18 11.47 5.66
CA ALA A 328 16.87 11.24 4.25
C ALA A 328 15.98 12.34 3.66
N VAL A 329 14.95 12.74 4.40
CA VAL A 329 14.02 13.81 4.01
C VAL A 329 14.75 15.15 3.94
N ALA A 330 15.55 15.49 4.95
CA ALA A 330 16.34 16.74 4.97
C ALA A 330 17.29 16.79 3.77
N ALA A 331 17.98 15.69 3.45
CA ALA A 331 18.88 15.62 2.31
C ALA A 331 18.17 15.88 0.97
N GLY A 332 16.95 15.34 0.79
CA GLY A 332 16.13 15.59 -0.39
C GLY A 332 15.71 17.06 -0.53
N LEU A 333 15.25 17.67 0.56
CA LEU A 333 14.87 19.08 0.58
C LEU A 333 16.06 20.02 0.35
N ASP A 334 17.23 19.72 0.92
CA ASP A 334 18.45 20.51 0.74
C ASP A 334 19.00 20.40 -0.70
N ALA A 335 18.83 19.28 -1.36
CA ALA A 335 19.18 19.15 -2.77
C ALA A 335 18.39 20.14 -3.64
N VAL A 336 17.08 20.25 -3.41
CA VAL A 336 16.22 21.22 -4.12
C VAL A 336 16.61 22.67 -3.81
N ARG A 337 16.86 22.99 -2.53
CA ARG A 337 17.30 24.34 -2.12
C ARG A 337 18.59 24.75 -2.83
N ARG A 338 19.55 23.84 -2.93
CA ARG A 338 20.82 24.11 -3.63
C ARG A 338 20.64 24.34 -5.13
N THR A 339 19.72 23.59 -5.76
CA THR A 339 19.46 23.75 -7.20
C THR A 339 18.66 25.03 -7.50
N SER A 340 17.86 25.50 -6.54
CA SER A 340 17.04 26.70 -6.66
C SER A 340 17.75 27.98 -6.20
N ALA A 341 18.94 27.88 -5.61
CA ALA A 341 19.73 29.04 -5.26
C ALA A 341 20.20 29.76 -6.54
N PRO A 342 19.95 31.08 -6.71
CA PRO A 342 20.47 31.81 -7.86
C PRO A 342 21.99 31.66 -7.91
N VAL A 343 22.49 31.24 -9.06
CA VAL A 343 23.93 31.29 -9.33
C VAL A 343 24.33 32.75 -9.05
N ALA A 344 25.13 32.97 -8.00
CA ALA A 344 25.69 34.29 -7.71
C ALA A 344 26.36 34.77 -9.03
N ARG A 345 25.83 35.82 -9.62
CA ARG A 345 26.52 36.49 -10.70
C ARG A 345 27.94 36.77 -10.21
N PRO A 346 28.96 36.44 -11.01
CA PRO A 346 30.31 36.89 -10.71
C PRO A 346 30.24 38.40 -10.46
N ALA A 347 30.77 38.86 -9.36
CA ALA A 347 30.86 40.30 -9.06
C ALA A 347 31.49 40.95 -10.31
N GLU A 348 30.78 41.87 -10.96
CA GLU A 348 31.38 42.75 -11.98
C GLU A 348 32.56 43.43 -11.31
N PRO A 349 33.73 43.45 -11.94
CA PRO A 349 34.87 44.16 -11.37
C PRO A 349 34.47 45.64 -11.23
N PRO A 350 34.92 46.35 -10.16
CA PRO A 350 34.55 47.73 -9.91
C PRO A 350 34.98 48.59 -11.13
N GLU A 351 34.02 49.19 -11.79
CA GLU A 351 34.19 50.18 -12.87
C GLU A 351 34.64 51.49 -12.21
N ASN A 352 35.87 51.54 -11.72
CA ASN A 352 36.53 52.77 -11.30
C ASN A 352 38.06 52.62 -11.28
N ALA A 353 38.66 52.45 -12.47
CA ALA A 353 40.00 52.85 -12.69
C ALA A 353 39.93 54.14 -13.50
N ALA A 354 39.93 55.29 -12.80
CA ALA A 354 40.06 56.59 -13.44
C ALA A 354 41.30 56.60 -14.34
N ALA A 355 41.07 56.81 -15.63
CA ALA A 355 42.14 57.09 -16.53
C ALA A 355 42.91 58.35 -16.13
N PRO A 356 44.27 58.36 -16.18
CA PRO A 356 45.04 59.55 -15.89
C PRO A 356 44.71 60.66 -16.87
N SER A 357 44.36 61.85 -16.36
CA SER A 357 44.09 63.08 -17.09
C SER A 357 45.29 63.43 -17.97
N ALA A 358 45.15 63.49 -19.28
CA ALA A 358 46.15 63.97 -20.21
C ALA A 358 46.34 65.47 -20.01
N MET A 359 47.60 65.94 -19.79
CA MET A 359 48.01 67.33 -19.78
C MET A 359 47.75 68.00 -21.12
N PRO A 360 47.23 69.26 -21.15
CA PRO A 360 47.10 70.02 -22.39
C PRO A 360 48.46 70.46 -22.94
N PRO A 361 48.63 70.54 -24.27
CA PRO A 361 49.89 70.98 -24.89
C PRO A 361 50.13 72.50 -24.69
N PRO A 362 51.41 72.95 -24.64
CA PRO A 362 51.76 74.35 -24.40
C PRO A 362 51.32 75.23 -25.54
N VAL A 363 50.76 76.40 -25.20
CA VAL A 363 50.41 77.49 -26.15
C VAL A 363 51.66 78.10 -26.68
N ARG A 364 51.86 78.13 -28.01
CA ARG A 364 52.83 78.89 -28.69
C ARG A 364 52.34 80.36 -28.77
N ASP A 365 53.11 81.25 -28.17
CA ASP A 365 52.97 82.69 -28.25
C ASP A 365 53.56 83.13 -29.59
N THR A 366 52.80 83.82 -30.44
CA THR A 366 53.29 84.57 -31.60
C THR A 366 52.72 85.96 -31.53
N GLY A 367 53.57 86.86 -31.02
CA GLY A 367 53.42 88.27 -31.27
C GLY A 367 54.63 88.78 -31.94
N PRO A 368 54.69 90.03 -32.33
CA PRO A 368 53.79 90.87 -33.10
C PRO A 368 54.16 90.98 -34.51
#